data_62a14da9f18b32068c0778e54e38aa91
#
_entry.id   62a14da9f18b32068c0778e54e38aa91
#
_cell.length_a   1.000
_cell.length_b   1.000
_cell.length_c   1.000
_cell.angle_alpha   90.00
_cell.angle_beta   90.00
_cell.angle_gamma   90.00
#
_symmetry.space_group_name_H-M   'P 1'
#
loop_
_entity.id
_entity.type
_entity.pdbx_description
1 polymer ?
#
loop_
_entity_poly.entity_id
_entity_poly.type
_entity_poly.pdbx_seq_one_letter_code
_entity_poly.pdbx_strand_id
1 'polypeptide(L)'
;MKSIVLRSANSGSVPETASSPARNGNNMKIRRPFYEQDTLEVARQLLGKYLVRQHAQGTTIGRIVETEAYVGPQDKACHAARGRTARTEVMFGAPGHAYVYFIYGFHYMLNIVTERKGFPAAVLIRAVEPVRGISLMKNRRGTDELRNLASGPGKLCQAFAVDRTLNGGDMCGGILYVRDALEPAPKIITTPRIGVNYAGEWKDKPFRFLIGGNAFVSKP
;
A
#
# COMPACT_ATOMS: atom_id res chain seq x y z
N MET A 1 69.85 -40.80 24.65
CA MET A 1 68.66 -40.29 25.31
C MET A 1 68.26 -39.02 24.59
N LYS A 2 67.17 -39.05 23.79
CA LYS A 2 66.72 -37.91 22.99
C LYS A 2 65.46 -37.36 23.65
N SER A 3 65.55 -36.12 24.16
CA SER A 3 64.40 -35.39 24.72
C SER A 3 63.51 -34.81 23.57
N ILE A 4 62.24 -35.13 23.63
CA ILE A 4 61.23 -34.60 22.72
C ILE A 4 60.62 -33.38 23.39
N VAL A 5 60.71 -32.20 22.74
CA VAL A 5 60.07 -30.95 23.15
C VAL A 5 58.69 -30.88 22.45
N LEU A 6 57.59 -30.89 23.23
CA LEU A 6 56.25 -30.67 22.79
C LEU A 6 56.02 -29.16 22.60
N ARG A 7 55.67 -28.75 21.39
CA ARG A 7 55.18 -27.38 21.09
C ARG A 7 53.66 -27.32 21.31
N SER A 8 53.23 -26.42 22.16
CA SER A 8 51.84 -26.07 22.39
C SER A 8 51.24 -25.36 21.18
N ALA A 9 50.11 -25.85 20.70
CA ALA A 9 49.32 -25.22 19.64
C ALA A 9 48.57 -24.00 20.18
N ASN A 10 48.75 -22.87 19.50
CA ASN A 10 48.11 -21.61 19.77
C ASN A 10 46.70 -21.66 19.17
N SER A 11 45.65 -21.60 20.00
CA SER A 11 44.24 -21.51 19.60
C SER A 11 43.92 -20.09 19.14
N GLY A 12 43.92 -19.89 17.83
CA GLY A 12 43.46 -18.64 17.22
C GLY A 12 41.96 -18.46 17.44
N SER A 13 41.58 -17.45 18.21
CA SER A 13 40.21 -16.99 18.34
C SER A 13 39.75 -16.33 17.04
N VAL A 14 38.69 -16.90 16.44
CA VAL A 14 37.99 -16.31 15.32
C VAL A 14 37.24 -15.07 15.81
N PRO A 15 37.34 -13.89 15.14
CA PRO A 15 36.56 -12.72 15.55
C PRO A 15 35.07 -12.94 15.25
N GLU A 16 34.29 -12.79 16.29
CA GLU A 16 32.81 -12.77 16.25
C GLU A 16 32.32 -11.67 15.28
N THR A 17 31.69 -12.07 14.20
CA THR A 17 31.12 -11.15 13.23
C THR A 17 30.03 -10.34 13.91
N ALA A 18 30.24 -9.04 14.03
CA ALA A 18 29.29 -8.08 14.56
C ALA A 18 27.93 -8.21 13.82
N SER A 19 26.92 -8.63 14.57
CA SER A 19 25.54 -8.64 14.11
C SER A 19 25.11 -7.21 13.77
N SER A 20 24.75 -6.97 12.50
CA SER A 20 24.15 -5.71 12.07
C SER A 20 22.93 -5.40 12.94
N PRO A 21 22.74 -4.16 13.42
CA PRO A 21 21.60 -3.80 14.24
C PRO A 21 20.32 -4.03 13.44
N ALA A 22 19.41 -4.81 13.99
CA ALA A 22 18.06 -5.00 13.45
C ALA A 22 17.44 -3.62 13.23
N ARG A 23 17.26 -3.22 11.96
CA ARG A 23 16.63 -1.95 11.60
C ARG A 23 15.21 -1.95 12.15
N ASN A 24 14.95 -1.13 13.17
CA ASN A 24 13.67 -0.98 13.83
C ASN A 24 12.56 -0.80 12.78
N GLY A 25 11.57 -1.69 12.76
CA GLY A 25 10.45 -1.67 11.80
C GLY A 25 9.63 -0.37 11.81
N ASN A 26 9.80 0.47 12.84
CA ASN A 26 9.19 1.79 12.96
C ASN A 26 9.81 2.85 12.02
N ASN A 27 11.05 2.64 11.56
CA ASN A 27 11.78 3.62 10.74
C ASN A 27 11.45 3.52 9.23
N MET A 28 10.58 2.59 8.83
CA MET A 28 10.20 2.34 7.44
C MET A 28 8.78 2.83 7.09
N LYS A 29 8.00 3.31 8.07
CA LYS A 29 6.67 3.88 7.79
C LYS A 29 6.80 5.14 6.95
N ILE A 30 5.98 5.24 5.92
CA ILE A 30 5.89 6.44 5.09
C ILE A 30 5.33 7.58 5.93
N ARG A 31 6.01 8.73 5.88
CA ARG A 31 5.64 9.93 6.64
C ARG A 31 4.80 10.88 5.80
N ARG A 32 4.12 11.80 6.45
CA ARG A 32 3.17 12.73 5.84
C ARG A 32 3.71 13.52 4.64
N PRO A 33 4.96 14.04 4.62
CA PRO A 33 5.49 14.78 3.46
C PRO A 33 5.48 13.98 2.14
N PHE A 34 5.50 12.65 2.22
CA PHE A 34 5.36 11.80 1.03
C PHE A 34 3.97 11.97 0.38
N TYR A 35 2.91 12.10 1.18
CA TYR A 35 1.55 12.24 0.71
C TYR A 35 1.17 13.67 0.33
N GLU A 36 2.00 14.66 0.66
CA GLU A 36 1.85 16.09 0.30
C GLU A 36 2.25 16.39 -1.14
N GLN A 37 2.89 15.44 -1.82
CA GLN A 37 3.30 15.55 -3.21
C GLN A 37 2.10 15.50 -4.17
N ASP A 38 2.35 15.81 -5.44
CA ASP A 38 1.39 15.63 -6.54
C ASP A 38 0.78 14.21 -6.54
N THR A 39 -0.52 14.12 -6.74
CA THR A 39 -1.27 12.87 -6.62
C THR A 39 -0.82 11.78 -7.61
N LEU A 40 -0.44 12.17 -8.84
CA LEU A 40 0.06 11.20 -9.84
C LEU A 40 1.41 10.66 -9.43
N GLU A 41 2.25 11.51 -8.83
CA GLU A 41 3.56 11.10 -8.34
C GLU A 41 3.42 10.16 -7.14
N VAL A 42 2.57 10.48 -6.16
CA VAL A 42 2.27 9.58 -5.04
C VAL A 42 1.74 8.24 -5.54
N ALA A 43 0.84 8.23 -6.53
CA ALA A 43 0.29 7.01 -7.08
C ALA A 43 1.37 6.10 -7.70
N ARG A 44 2.34 6.67 -8.42
CA ARG A 44 3.48 5.94 -8.97
C ARG A 44 4.42 5.43 -7.88
N GLN A 45 4.78 6.29 -6.94
CA GLN A 45 5.74 5.97 -5.87
C GLN A 45 5.19 4.97 -4.85
N LEU A 46 3.87 4.81 -4.73
CA LEU A 46 3.26 3.77 -3.89
C LEU A 46 3.46 2.35 -4.45
N LEU A 47 3.67 2.20 -5.75
CA LEU A 47 3.93 0.89 -6.35
C LEU A 47 5.24 0.28 -5.81
N GLY A 48 5.18 -0.98 -5.44
CA GLY A 48 6.29 -1.70 -4.82
C GLY A 48 6.38 -1.56 -3.31
N LYS A 49 5.77 -0.53 -2.70
CA LYS A 49 5.71 -0.36 -1.24
C LYS A 49 4.73 -1.35 -0.61
N TYR A 50 4.80 -1.50 0.70
CA TYR A 50 3.99 -2.48 1.43
C TYR A 50 2.84 -1.82 2.18
N LEU A 51 1.60 -2.21 1.86
CA LEU A 51 0.43 -1.95 2.70
C LEU A 51 0.46 -2.90 3.89
N VAL A 52 0.36 -2.36 5.10
CA VAL A 52 0.40 -3.11 6.37
C VAL A 52 -0.88 -2.85 7.15
N ARG A 53 -1.54 -3.91 7.59
CA ARG A 53 -2.69 -3.83 8.49
C ARG A 53 -2.45 -4.70 9.72
N GLN A 54 -2.45 -4.07 10.89
CA GLN A 54 -2.32 -4.72 12.19
C GLN A 54 -3.71 -5.02 12.78
N HIS A 55 -3.93 -6.22 13.23
CA HIS A 55 -5.14 -6.70 13.87
C HIS A 55 -4.84 -7.44 15.15
N ALA A 56 -5.83 -7.62 16.03
CA ALA A 56 -5.74 -8.54 17.16
C ALA A 56 -5.42 -10.00 16.73
N GLN A 57 -5.93 -10.40 15.55
CA GLN A 57 -5.68 -11.73 14.97
C GLN A 57 -4.32 -11.89 14.29
N GLY A 58 -3.53 -10.83 14.17
CA GLY A 58 -2.23 -10.82 13.49
C GLY A 58 -2.11 -9.72 12.44
N THR A 59 -1.01 -9.73 11.69
CA THR A 59 -0.69 -8.69 10.71
C THR A 59 -0.83 -9.24 9.29
N THR A 60 -1.53 -8.49 8.42
CA THR A 60 -1.54 -8.73 6.98
C THR A 60 -0.66 -7.70 6.28
N ILE A 61 0.17 -8.16 5.33
CA ILE A 61 1.07 -7.33 4.52
C ILE A 61 0.91 -7.72 3.06
N GLY A 62 0.81 -6.72 2.18
CA GLY A 62 0.82 -6.92 0.73
C GLY A 62 1.63 -5.83 0.04
N ARG A 63 2.35 -6.21 -1.02
CA ARG A 63 3.07 -5.29 -1.90
C ARG A 63 2.07 -4.61 -2.83
N ILE A 64 2.04 -3.28 -2.85
CA ILE A 64 1.14 -2.51 -3.71
C ILE A 64 1.58 -2.71 -5.16
N VAL A 65 0.69 -3.21 -6.01
CA VAL A 65 0.97 -3.53 -7.42
C VAL A 65 0.10 -2.76 -8.40
N GLU A 66 -0.95 -2.09 -7.91
CA GLU A 66 -1.86 -1.30 -8.73
C GLU A 66 -2.48 -0.16 -7.93
N THR A 67 -2.49 1.05 -8.51
CA THR A 67 -3.05 2.28 -7.95
C THR A 67 -3.84 3.05 -9.00
N GLU A 68 -4.77 3.92 -8.56
CA GLU A 68 -5.40 4.94 -9.41
C GLU A 68 -5.35 6.31 -8.72
N ALA A 69 -5.03 7.35 -9.50
CA ALA A 69 -5.03 8.73 -9.01
C ALA A 69 -6.35 9.44 -9.34
N TYR A 70 -6.86 10.21 -8.37
CA TYR A 70 -8.04 11.08 -8.47
C TYR A 70 -7.62 12.49 -8.06
N VAL A 71 -7.49 13.38 -9.07
CA VAL A 71 -6.66 14.59 -8.98
C VAL A 71 -7.43 15.88 -8.67
N GLY A 72 -8.42 15.80 -7.81
CA GLY A 72 -9.10 16.99 -7.30
C GLY A 72 -10.44 17.32 -7.97
N PRO A 73 -10.95 18.56 -7.78
CA PRO A 73 -12.33 18.89 -8.13
C PRO A 73 -12.60 18.96 -9.64
N GLN A 74 -11.60 19.21 -10.47
CA GLN A 74 -11.74 19.23 -11.93
C GLN A 74 -11.82 17.83 -12.53
N ASP A 75 -11.33 16.79 -11.83
CA ASP A 75 -11.42 15.40 -12.27
C ASP A 75 -12.83 14.86 -12.10
N LYS A 76 -13.58 14.76 -13.20
CA LYS A 76 -14.98 14.27 -13.19
C LYS A 76 -15.14 12.85 -12.67
N ALA A 77 -14.06 12.06 -12.59
CA ALA A 77 -14.07 10.74 -11.96
C ALA A 77 -13.85 10.81 -10.44
N CYS A 78 -13.36 11.94 -9.91
CA CYS A 78 -13.14 12.13 -8.48
C CYS A 78 -14.48 12.38 -7.77
N HIS A 79 -14.68 11.75 -6.61
CA HIS A 79 -15.87 12.00 -5.79
C HIS A 79 -16.05 13.48 -5.41
N ALA A 80 -14.93 14.17 -5.20
CA ALA A 80 -14.91 15.57 -4.83
C ALA A 80 -15.22 16.54 -5.99
N ALA A 81 -15.36 16.09 -7.23
CA ALA A 81 -15.83 16.91 -8.34
C ALA A 81 -17.25 17.48 -8.10
N ARG A 82 -18.02 16.85 -7.21
CA ARG A 82 -19.35 17.31 -6.78
C ARG A 82 -19.31 18.20 -5.53
N GLY A 83 -18.12 18.60 -5.10
CA GLY A 83 -17.90 19.41 -3.93
C GLY A 83 -17.80 18.63 -2.62
N ARG A 84 -17.84 19.36 -1.51
CA ARG A 84 -17.66 18.84 -0.15
C ARG A 84 -18.99 18.33 0.39
N THR A 85 -19.00 17.08 0.80
CA THR A 85 -20.15 16.37 1.38
C THR A 85 -19.70 15.57 2.59
N ALA A 86 -20.60 15.05 3.42
CA ALA A 86 -20.25 14.14 4.51
C ALA A 86 -19.41 12.94 4.06
N ARG A 87 -19.64 12.45 2.83
CA ARG A 87 -18.86 11.35 2.24
C ARG A 87 -17.44 11.77 1.87
N THR A 88 -17.27 12.96 1.29
CA THR A 88 -15.99 13.45 0.75
C THR A 88 -15.19 14.27 1.75
N GLU A 89 -15.73 14.53 2.93
CA GLU A 89 -15.12 15.36 3.98
C GLU A 89 -13.66 15.02 4.25
N VAL A 90 -13.35 13.70 4.36
CA VAL A 90 -11.99 13.21 4.62
C VAL A 90 -11.02 13.62 3.53
N MET A 91 -11.46 13.72 2.28
CA MET A 91 -10.59 14.12 1.14
C MET A 91 -10.11 15.56 1.25
N PHE A 92 -10.83 16.44 1.97
CA PHE A 92 -10.43 17.82 2.24
C PHE A 92 -9.55 17.95 3.50
N GLY A 93 -9.31 16.83 4.19
CA GLY A 93 -8.46 16.75 5.38
C GLY A 93 -6.97 16.83 5.07
N ALA A 94 -6.15 16.44 6.06
CA ALA A 94 -4.71 16.36 5.89
C ALA A 94 -4.32 15.15 5.02
N PRO A 95 -3.26 15.25 4.17
CA PRO A 95 -2.76 14.11 3.41
C PRO A 95 -2.29 12.97 4.31
N GLY A 96 -2.25 11.76 3.77
CA GLY A 96 -1.88 10.56 4.50
C GLY A 96 -2.98 9.98 5.40
N HIS A 97 -4.24 10.47 5.25
CA HIS A 97 -5.40 9.85 5.91
C HIS A 97 -6.09 8.87 4.97
N ALA A 98 -6.61 7.78 5.53
CA ALA A 98 -7.40 6.81 4.79
C ALA A 98 -8.77 7.41 4.45
N TYR A 99 -9.13 7.40 3.17
CA TYR A 99 -10.48 7.66 2.72
C TYR A 99 -11.12 6.32 2.31
N VAL A 100 -11.99 5.79 3.17
CA VAL A 100 -12.66 4.51 2.99
C VAL A 100 -14.14 4.75 2.72
N TYR A 101 -14.62 4.28 1.57
CA TYR A 101 -16.03 4.41 1.23
C TYR A 101 -16.65 3.07 0.79
N PHE A 102 -17.97 2.99 0.93
CA PHE A 102 -18.76 1.81 0.58
C PHE A 102 -19.41 1.98 -0.79
N ILE A 103 -19.36 0.92 -1.63
CA ILE A 103 -19.90 0.96 -2.99
C ILE A 103 -20.61 -0.35 -3.33
N TYR A 104 -21.60 -0.29 -4.19
CA TYR A 104 -22.41 -1.42 -4.69
C TYR A 104 -23.09 -2.25 -3.58
N GLY A 105 -23.25 -1.72 -2.37
CA GLY A 105 -23.92 -2.42 -1.29
C GLY A 105 -23.11 -3.53 -0.59
N PHE A 106 -21.85 -3.80 -1.02
CA PHE A 106 -21.06 -4.91 -0.46
C PHE A 106 -19.53 -4.74 -0.50
N HIS A 107 -19.00 -3.64 -1.05
CA HIS A 107 -17.55 -3.44 -1.12
C HIS A 107 -17.10 -2.13 -0.47
N TYR A 108 -15.99 -2.18 0.25
CA TYR A 108 -15.22 -1.02 0.66
C TYR A 108 -14.09 -0.75 -0.33
N MET A 109 -13.69 0.52 -0.43
CA MET A 109 -12.59 0.99 -1.27
C MET A 109 -11.65 1.82 -0.40
N LEU A 110 -10.35 1.49 -0.42
CA LEU A 110 -9.32 2.18 0.34
C LEU A 110 -8.58 3.17 -0.54
N ASN A 111 -8.67 4.45 -0.17
CA ASN A 111 -7.85 5.50 -0.77
C ASN A 111 -6.96 6.15 0.30
N ILE A 112 -5.90 6.81 -0.14
CA ILE A 112 -5.04 7.65 0.69
C ILE A 112 -5.15 9.08 0.20
N VAL A 113 -5.53 10.01 1.08
CA VAL A 113 -5.62 11.44 0.75
C VAL A 113 -4.22 11.98 0.45
N THR A 114 -4.12 12.81 -0.59
CA THR A 114 -2.87 13.38 -1.07
C THR A 114 -2.97 14.90 -1.20
N GLU A 115 -1.88 15.56 -1.58
CA GLU A 115 -1.78 17.00 -1.74
C GLU A 115 -1.94 17.76 -0.41
N ARG A 116 -2.12 19.07 -0.48
CA ARG A 116 -2.30 19.92 0.70
C ARG A 116 -3.71 19.79 1.29
N LYS A 117 -3.83 20.03 2.59
CA LYS A 117 -5.12 20.17 3.25
C LYS A 117 -6.02 21.18 2.50
N GLY A 118 -7.27 20.83 2.29
CA GLY A 118 -8.25 21.63 1.54
C GLY A 118 -8.31 21.33 0.05
N PHE A 119 -7.31 20.63 -0.51
CA PHE A 119 -7.35 20.17 -1.90
C PHE A 119 -7.75 18.68 -1.94
N PRO A 120 -8.95 18.34 -2.49
CA PRO A 120 -9.53 17.00 -2.32
C PRO A 120 -9.03 16.02 -3.39
N ALA A 121 -7.85 15.50 -3.21
CA ALA A 121 -7.25 14.49 -4.08
C ALA A 121 -6.91 13.22 -3.29
N ALA A 122 -6.86 12.07 -3.97
CA ALA A 122 -6.57 10.80 -3.33
C ALA A 122 -6.05 9.75 -4.32
N VAL A 123 -5.32 8.77 -3.79
CA VAL A 123 -4.88 7.57 -4.51
C VAL A 123 -5.66 6.36 -4.01
N LEU A 124 -6.38 5.68 -4.90
CA LEU A 124 -7.00 4.38 -4.64
C LEU A 124 -5.96 3.27 -4.71
N ILE A 125 -5.87 2.44 -3.67
CA ILE A 125 -5.10 1.20 -3.71
C ILE A 125 -5.97 0.10 -4.31
N ARG A 126 -5.64 -0.32 -5.53
CA ARG A 126 -6.49 -1.26 -6.29
C ARG A 126 -6.14 -2.72 -6.05
N ALA A 127 -4.86 -3.04 -6.00
CA ALA A 127 -4.41 -4.41 -5.79
C ALA A 127 -3.09 -4.47 -5.05
N VAL A 128 -2.92 -5.54 -4.29
CA VAL A 128 -1.67 -5.89 -3.64
C VAL A 128 -1.34 -7.37 -3.86
N GLU A 129 -0.06 -7.66 -3.97
CA GLU A 129 0.49 -9.01 -3.92
C GLU A 129 0.60 -9.43 -2.44
N PRO A 130 -0.07 -10.52 -2.00
CA PRO A 130 -0.02 -10.99 -0.62
C PRO A 130 1.38 -11.42 -0.18
N VAL A 131 1.88 -10.91 0.95
CA VAL A 131 3.24 -11.21 1.46
C VAL A 131 3.19 -11.88 2.82
N ARG A 132 2.32 -11.42 3.73
CA ARG A 132 2.20 -11.95 5.10
C ARG A 132 0.75 -11.96 5.55
N GLY A 133 0.41 -12.93 6.42
CA GLY A 133 -0.97 -13.11 6.91
C GLY A 133 -1.88 -13.74 5.86
N ILE A 134 -1.33 -14.55 4.95
CA ILE A 134 -2.04 -15.17 3.84
C ILE A 134 -3.21 -16.02 4.34
N SER A 135 -3.04 -16.79 5.43
CA SER A 135 -4.12 -17.59 6.02
C SER A 135 -5.29 -16.71 6.50
N LEU A 136 -5.00 -15.54 7.11
CA LEU A 136 -6.04 -14.58 7.50
C LEU A 136 -6.77 -14.02 6.28
N MET A 137 -6.04 -13.71 5.19
CA MET A 137 -6.64 -13.24 3.95
C MET A 137 -7.53 -14.31 3.32
N LYS A 138 -7.07 -15.56 3.25
CA LYS A 138 -7.85 -16.72 2.76
C LYS A 138 -9.17 -16.87 3.53
N ASN A 139 -9.10 -16.90 4.85
CA ASN A 139 -10.29 -17.03 5.72
C ASN A 139 -11.30 -15.89 5.47
N ARG A 140 -10.83 -14.63 5.37
CA ARG A 140 -11.69 -13.46 5.14
C ARG A 140 -12.27 -13.44 3.72
N ARG A 141 -11.56 -13.97 2.75
CA ARG A 141 -11.97 -14.03 1.34
C ARG A 141 -12.78 -15.26 0.97
N GLY A 142 -12.76 -16.32 1.80
CA GLY A 142 -13.39 -17.60 1.51
C GLY A 142 -12.81 -18.29 0.28
N THR A 143 -11.50 -18.14 0.02
CA THR A 143 -10.83 -18.78 -1.13
C THR A 143 -9.36 -19.05 -0.83
N ASP A 144 -8.86 -20.17 -1.38
CA ASP A 144 -7.46 -20.56 -1.30
C ASP A 144 -6.60 -20.04 -2.47
N GLU A 145 -7.23 -19.49 -3.51
CA GLU A 145 -6.55 -18.99 -4.70
C GLU A 145 -5.78 -17.71 -4.38
N LEU A 146 -4.45 -17.82 -4.27
CA LEU A 146 -3.55 -16.74 -3.87
C LEU A 146 -3.70 -15.48 -4.75
N ARG A 147 -3.79 -15.66 -6.08
CA ARG A 147 -3.97 -14.55 -7.03
C ARG A 147 -5.29 -13.80 -6.82
N ASN A 148 -6.29 -14.45 -6.28
CA ASN A 148 -7.63 -13.89 -6.10
C ASN A 148 -7.84 -13.23 -4.74
N LEU A 149 -6.85 -13.28 -3.84
CA LEU A 149 -7.02 -12.75 -2.48
C LEU A 149 -7.20 -11.23 -2.45
N ALA A 150 -6.36 -10.48 -3.20
CA ALA A 150 -6.32 -9.02 -3.13
C ALA A 150 -6.10 -8.35 -4.51
N SER A 151 -6.42 -9.04 -5.60
CA SER A 151 -6.36 -8.54 -6.99
C SER A 151 -7.64 -7.78 -7.35
N GLY A 152 -7.86 -6.67 -6.70
CA GLY A 152 -8.98 -5.77 -6.90
C GLY A 152 -9.34 -5.02 -5.61
N PRO A 153 -9.85 -3.77 -5.70
CA PRO A 153 -9.96 -2.90 -4.54
C PRO A 153 -10.93 -3.41 -3.47
N GLY A 154 -12.07 -4.01 -3.86
CA GLY A 154 -13.00 -4.64 -2.92
C GLY A 154 -12.42 -5.91 -2.29
N LYS A 155 -11.74 -6.75 -3.10
CA LYS A 155 -11.05 -7.95 -2.61
C LYS A 155 -9.95 -7.59 -1.60
N LEU A 156 -9.16 -6.55 -1.91
CA LEU A 156 -8.14 -6.01 -1.02
C LEU A 156 -8.75 -5.59 0.33
N CYS A 157 -9.81 -4.79 0.32
CA CYS A 157 -10.45 -4.34 1.54
C CYS A 157 -10.96 -5.51 2.38
N GLN A 158 -11.56 -6.53 1.78
CA GLN A 158 -12.00 -7.74 2.47
C GLN A 158 -10.80 -8.52 3.04
N ALA A 159 -9.75 -8.76 2.25
CA ALA A 159 -8.55 -9.50 2.68
C ALA A 159 -7.84 -8.81 3.86
N PHE A 160 -7.79 -7.49 3.86
CA PHE A 160 -7.13 -6.67 4.89
C PHE A 160 -8.08 -6.26 6.03
N ALA A 161 -9.34 -6.68 6.00
CA ALA A 161 -10.39 -6.22 6.89
C ALA A 161 -10.39 -4.69 7.03
N VAL A 162 -10.47 -4.03 5.88
CA VAL A 162 -10.64 -2.58 5.78
C VAL A 162 -12.11 -2.28 5.61
N ASP A 163 -12.68 -1.52 6.53
CA ASP A 163 -14.07 -1.09 6.54
C ASP A 163 -14.19 0.39 6.91
N ARG A 164 -15.42 0.87 7.10
CA ARG A 164 -15.71 2.27 7.43
C ARG A 164 -15.09 2.76 8.74
N THR A 165 -14.75 1.88 9.68
CA THR A 165 -14.14 2.26 10.96
C THR A 165 -12.73 2.84 10.77
N LEU A 166 -12.10 2.55 9.64
CA LEU A 166 -10.79 3.09 9.26
C LEU A 166 -10.88 4.39 8.46
N ASN A 167 -12.08 4.85 8.11
CA ASN A 167 -12.24 6.12 7.38
C ASN A 167 -11.76 7.30 8.24
N GLY A 168 -10.89 8.15 7.70
CA GLY A 168 -10.24 9.24 8.43
C GLY A 168 -9.04 8.81 9.29
N GLY A 169 -8.69 7.51 9.31
CA GLY A 169 -7.54 7.01 10.07
C GLY A 169 -6.20 7.52 9.53
N ASP A 170 -5.27 7.87 10.42
CA ASP A 170 -3.92 8.33 10.06
C ASP A 170 -3.05 7.14 9.62
N MET A 171 -2.67 7.11 8.34
CA MET A 171 -1.80 6.07 7.76
C MET A 171 -0.30 6.32 7.96
N CYS A 172 0.08 7.42 8.62
CA CYS A 172 1.47 7.69 8.99
C CYS A 172 1.88 7.01 10.30
N GLY A 173 0.93 6.62 11.16
CA GLY A 173 1.22 6.07 12.49
C GLY A 173 0.27 5.00 13.02
N GLY A 174 -0.90 4.83 12.39
CA GLY A 174 -1.98 3.97 12.85
C GLY A 174 -1.75 2.46 12.65
N ILE A 175 -2.84 1.71 12.76
CA ILE A 175 -2.88 0.25 12.57
C ILE A 175 -2.99 -0.16 11.09
N LEU A 176 -3.28 0.78 10.21
CA LEU A 176 -3.23 0.66 8.75
C LEU A 176 -2.22 1.72 8.27
N TYR A 177 -1.19 1.30 7.56
CA TYR A 177 -0.14 2.21 7.07
C TYR A 177 0.60 1.64 5.87
N VAL A 178 1.35 2.51 5.18
CA VAL A 178 2.30 2.09 4.15
C VAL A 178 3.72 2.15 4.72
N ARG A 179 4.52 1.14 4.43
CA ARG A 179 5.96 1.14 4.70
C ARG A 179 6.75 1.10 3.41
N ASP A 180 7.94 1.65 3.44
CA ASP A 180 8.86 1.61 2.31
C ASP A 180 9.35 0.19 2.01
N ALA A 181 9.65 -0.05 0.74
CA ALA A 181 10.39 -1.22 0.29
C ALA A 181 11.84 -0.79 0.06
N LEU A 182 12.79 -1.62 0.49
CA LEU A 182 14.22 -1.40 0.18
C LEU A 182 14.60 -1.91 -1.21
N GLU A 183 13.60 -2.21 -2.02
CA GLU A 183 13.74 -2.76 -3.37
C GLU A 183 13.83 -1.64 -4.42
N PRO A 184 14.51 -1.87 -5.55
CA PRO A 184 14.51 -0.93 -6.68
C PRO A 184 13.09 -0.61 -7.17
N ALA A 185 12.91 0.57 -7.74
CA ALA A 185 11.63 0.98 -8.32
C ALA A 185 11.18 -0.02 -9.41
N PRO A 186 9.93 -0.49 -9.41
CA PRO A 186 9.45 -1.44 -10.40
C PRO A 186 9.23 -0.76 -11.76
N LYS A 187 9.20 -1.57 -12.84
CA LYS A 187 8.73 -1.09 -14.15
C LYS A 187 7.23 -0.77 -14.06
N ILE A 188 6.88 0.50 -14.27
CA ILE A 188 5.50 0.99 -14.19
C ILE A 188 4.88 1.03 -15.59
N ILE A 189 3.67 0.49 -15.71
CA ILE A 189 2.78 0.66 -16.86
C ILE A 189 1.67 1.63 -16.46
N THR A 190 1.32 2.53 -17.37
CA THR A 190 0.30 3.57 -17.16
C THR A 190 -0.87 3.32 -18.12
N THR A 191 -2.10 3.32 -17.61
CA THR A 191 -3.32 3.03 -18.39
C THR A 191 -4.49 3.91 -17.92
N PRO A 192 -5.62 3.96 -18.64
CA PRO A 192 -6.84 4.54 -18.13
C PRO A 192 -7.36 3.83 -16.88
N ARG A 193 -8.09 4.58 -16.04
CA ARG A 193 -8.74 4.06 -14.82
C ARG A 193 -9.90 3.14 -15.13
N ILE A 194 -10.24 2.27 -14.19
CA ILE A 194 -11.32 1.27 -14.35
C ILE A 194 -12.62 1.79 -13.70
N GLY A 195 -13.74 1.63 -14.41
CA GLY A 195 -15.07 1.92 -13.86
C GLY A 195 -15.44 3.40 -13.83
N VAL A 196 -14.76 4.25 -14.61
CA VAL A 196 -14.99 5.71 -14.66
C VAL A 196 -15.59 6.19 -15.99
N ASN A 197 -16.33 5.34 -16.70
CA ASN A 197 -16.92 5.65 -18.02
C ASN A 197 -17.83 6.91 -18.02
N TYR A 198 -18.38 7.26 -16.86
CA TYR A 198 -19.23 8.43 -16.65
C TYR A 198 -18.46 9.76 -16.62
N ALA A 199 -17.13 9.73 -16.60
CA ALA A 199 -16.29 10.90 -16.35
C ALA A 199 -15.94 11.72 -17.61
N GLY A 200 -16.64 11.50 -18.75
CA GLY A 200 -16.37 12.21 -20.00
C GLY A 200 -14.91 12.01 -20.46
N GLU A 201 -14.23 13.07 -20.82
CA GLU A 201 -12.81 13.07 -21.25
C GLU A 201 -11.83 12.54 -20.20
N TRP A 202 -12.21 12.59 -18.91
CA TRP A 202 -11.38 12.10 -17.80
C TRP A 202 -11.29 10.58 -17.77
N LYS A 203 -12.18 9.84 -18.43
CA LYS A 203 -12.13 8.37 -18.50
C LYS A 203 -10.86 7.87 -19.20
N ASP A 204 -10.38 8.61 -20.20
CA ASP A 204 -9.24 8.23 -21.04
C ASP A 204 -7.90 8.69 -20.48
N LYS A 205 -7.89 9.51 -19.42
CA LYS A 205 -6.66 9.97 -18.76
C LYS A 205 -5.88 8.77 -18.19
N PRO A 206 -4.56 8.68 -18.43
CA PRO A 206 -3.73 7.55 -18.01
C PRO A 206 -3.38 7.62 -16.52
N PHE A 207 -4.37 7.63 -15.66
CA PHE A 207 -4.24 7.84 -14.21
C PHE A 207 -4.32 6.55 -13.38
N ARG A 208 -4.17 5.39 -14.03
CA ARG A 208 -3.98 4.10 -13.39
C ARG A 208 -2.55 3.62 -13.64
N PHE A 209 -1.89 3.18 -12.58
CA PHE A 209 -0.50 2.74 -12.58
C PHE A 209 -0.44 1.31 -12.06
N LEU A 210 0.37 0.47 -12.70
CA LEU A 210 0.54 -0.93 -12.32
C LEU A 210 1.97 -1.40 -12.54
N ILE A 211 2.40 -2.39 -11.78
CA ILE A 211 3.70 -3.06 -11.97
C ILE A 211 3.58 -3.97 -13.19
N GLY A 212 4.39 -3.68 -14.22
CA GLY A 212 4.40 -4.45 -15.47
C GLY A 212 4.70 -5.92 -15.25
N GLY A 213 3.85 -6.81 -15.79
CA GLY A 213 4.01 -8.26 -15.70
C GLY A 213 3.67 -8.87 -14.34
N ASN A 214 3.21 -8.08 -13.35
CA ASN A 214 2.83 -8.63 -12.05
C ASN A 214 1.49 -9.37 -12.13
N ALA A 215 1.47 -10.62 -11.64
CA ALA A 215 0.31 -11.51 -11.74
C ALA A 215 -0.88 -11.13 -10.85
N PHE A 216 -0.69 -10.20 -9.89
CA PHE A 216 -1.71 -9.80 -8.91
C PHE A 216 -2.44 -8.50 -9.27
N VAL A 217 -2.17 -7.89 -10.44
CA VAL A 217 -2.96 -6.76 -10.91
C VAL A 217 -4.41 -7.16 -11.16
N SER A 218 -5.36 -6.25 -10.95
CA SER A 218 -6.80 -6.56 -11.00
C SER A 218 -7.29 -6.84 -12.43
N LYS A 219 -6.73 -6.11 -13.39
CA LYS A 219 -6.89 -6.30 -14.85
C LYS A 219 -5.56 -5.91 -15.52
N PRO A 220 -5.01 -6.76 -16.38
CA PRO A 220 -3.81 -6.43 -17.15
C PRO A 220 -4.02 -5.30 -18.14
#